data_1c977774b5a16ed1c3a161f9a5de9081
#
_entry.id   1c977774b5a16ed1c3a161f9a5de9081
#
_cell.length_a   1.000
_cell.length_b   1.000
_cell.length_c   1.000
_cell.angle_alpha   90.00
_cell.angle_beta   90.00
_cell.angle_gamma   90.00
#
_symmetry.space_group_name_H-M   'P 1'
#
loop_
_entity.id
_entity.type
_entity.pdbx_description
1 polymer ?
#
loop_
_entity_poly.entity_id
_entity_poly.type
_entity_poly.pdbx_seq_one_letter_code
_entity_poly.pdbx_strand_id
1 'polypeptide(L)'
;MNSDILNTSIEFLKGVGPNRAKLLNSELKISTFKDLLFQFPFRYIDKTSYHKISEIQSINSEIQIIGKISDLKELGIGKKKRLVAKFVDDTGSIDLVWFKTNRWLIDSIKLNTEYIAYGKLNSYNGKHSIAHPELELYNNENVKKRTKLTAVYPSTELLNRRGITNKVILNLIEELLITLNNKIDENLPTYLKQKFNLLARREALIIIHKPRNLDELRKAIYRLKFEEIFFLQIRLIKKNINRKEKIKGYKFNV
;
A
#
# COMPACT_ATOMS: atom_id res chain seq x y z
N MET A 1 1.04 -11.43 -28.07
CA MET A 1 -0.43 -11.31 -27.88
C MET A 1 -0.89 -10.91 -26.47
N ASN A 2 -0.05 -11.06 -25.44
CA ASN A 2 -0.46 -10.66 -24.07
C ASN A 2 -0.26 -9.16 -23.73
N SER A 3 0.45 -8.41 -24.57
CA SER A 3 0.63 -6.96 -24.40
C SER A 3 -0.66 -6.14 -24.52
N ASP A 4 -1.69 -6.68 -25.15
CA ASP A 4 -2.97 -5.99 -25.35
C ASP A 4 -3.76 -5.80 -24.05
N ILE A 5 -3.73 -6.79 -23.15
CA ILE A 5 -4.50 -6.68 -21.90
C ILE A 5 -3.94 -5.62 -20.94
N LEU A 6 -2.62 -5.41 -20.92
CA LEU A 6 -1.99 -4.39 -20.11
C LEU A 6 -2.32 -2.96 -20.59
N ASN A 7 -2.63 -2.80 -21.87
CA ASN A 7 -3.03 -1.51 -22.44
C ASN A 7 -4.55 -1.26 -22.36
N THR A 8 -5.31 -2.20 -21.76
CA THR A 8 -6.75 -2.00 -21.52
C THR A 8 -6.95 -0.79 -20.61
N SER A 9 -7.96 0.03 -20.93
CA SER A 9 -8.32 1.19 -20.11
C SER A 9 -8.72 0.76 -18.69
N ILE A 10 -8.29 1.53 -17.70
CA ILE A 10 -8.56 1.26 -16.28
C ILE A 10 -10.05 1.26 -15.93
N GLU A 11 -10.89 1.93 -16.73
CA GLU A 11 -12.34 2.00 -16.51
C GLU A 11 -13.04 0.64 -16.60
N PHE A 12 -12.44 -0.32 -17.34
CA PHE A 12 -12.96 -1.68 -17.48
C PHE A 12 -12.59 -2.58 -16.30
N LEU A 13 -11.76 -2.11 -15.37
CA LEU A 13 -11.46 -2.87 -14.16
C LEU A 13 -12.68 -2.84 -13.23
N LYS A 14 -13.06 -4.01 -12.74
CA LYS A 14 -14.17 -4.13 -11.77
C LYS A 14 -13.93 -3.20 -10.56
N GLY A 15 -14.90 -2.35 -10.28
CA GLY A 15 -14.83 -1.37 -9.18
C GLY A 15 -14.28 0.01 -9.55
N VAL A 16 -13.88 0.25 -10.80
CA VAL A 16 -13.41 1.57 -11.25
C VAL A 16 -14.53 2.40 -11.89
N GLY A 17 -14.98 2.02 -13.07
CA GLY A 17 -15.96 2.80 -13.84
C GLY A 17 -15.45 4.18 -14.28
N PRO A 18 -16.24 4.92 -15.10
CA PRO A 18 -15.77 6.14 -15.77
C PRO A 18 -15.34 7.27 -14.80
N ASN A 19 -16.10 7.48 -13.73
CA ASN A 19 -15.83 8.58 -12.80
C ASN A 19 -14.54 8.36 -11.99
N ARG A 20 -14.31 7.13 -11.52
CA ARG A 20 -13.07 6.79 -10.81
C ARG A 20 -11.87 6.78 -11.75
N ALA A 21 -12.04 6.30 -12.98
CA ALA A 21 -11.00 6.32 -14.01
C ALA A 21 -10.50 7.73 -14.29
N LYS A 22 -11.40 8.71 -14.44
CA LYS A 22 -11.04 10.13 -14.60
C LYS A 22 -10.21 10.65 -13.43
N LEU A 23 -10.62 10.34 -12.19
CA LEU A 23 -9.88 10.75 -10.99
C LEU A 23 -8.52 10.06 -10.86
N LEU A 24 -8.43 8.76 -11.13
CA LEU A 24 -7.15 8.04 -11.13
C LEU A 24 -6.19 8.58 -12.18
N ASN A 25 -6.69 8.93 -13.36
CA ASN A 25 -5.88 9.53 -14.42
C ASN A 25 -5.41 10.96 -14.06
N SER A 26 -6.32 11.82 -13.60
CA SER A 26 -5.96 13.21 -13.25
C SER A 26 -4.94 13.28 -12.11
N GLU A 27 -5.13 12.49 -11.05
CA GLU A 27 -4.38 12.58 -9.81
C GLU A 27 -3.11 11.70 -9.79
N LEU A 28 -3.18 10.50 -10.34
CA LEU A 28 -2.09 9.51 -10.27
C LEU A 28 -1.54 9.12 -11.64
N LYS A 29 -2.07 9.67 -12.74
CA LYS A 29 -1.70 9.33 -14.12
C LYS A 29 -1.94 7.86 -14.47
N ILE A 30 -2.93 7.24 -13.84
CA ILE A 30 -3.32 5.86 -14.07
C ILE A 30 -4.45 5.84 -15.11
N SER A 31 -4.16 5.39 -16.31
CA SER A 31 -5.10 5.30 -17.44
C SER A 31 -5.35 3.86 -17.88
N THR A 32 -4.39 2.97 -17.66
CA THR A 32 -4.40 1.59 -18.13
C THR A 32 -4.17 0.60 -17.00
N PHE A 33 -4.41 -0.68 -17.26
CA PHE A 33 -4.05 -1.78 -16.34
C PHE A 33 -2.55 -1.80 -16.06
N LYS A 34 -1.73 -1.49 -17.05
CA LYS A 34 -0.29 -1.35 -16.90
C LYS A 34 0.06 -0.27 -15.88
N ASP A 35 -0.54 0.92 -16.00
CA ASP A 35 -0.23 2.02 -15.10
C ASP A 35 -0.55 1.66 -13.66
N LEU A 36 -1.69 0.99 -13.42
CA LEU A 36 -2.05 0.52 -12.08
C LEU A 36 -1.11 -0.58 -11.57
N LEU A 37 -0.72 -1.55 -12.42
CA LEU A 37 0.20 -2.63 -12.07
C LEU A 37 1.59 -2.10 -11.69
N PHE A 38 2.04 -1.01 -12.31
CA PHE A 38 3.33 -0.37 -12.05
C PHE A 38 3.24 0.82 -11.08
N GLN A 39 2.07 1.07 -10.51
CA GLN A 39 1.90 1.99 -9.39
C GLN A 39 2.41 1.32 -8.11
N PHE A 40 3.72 1.37 -7.88
CA PHE A 40 4.32 0.69 -6.74
C PHE A 40 4.01 1.38 -5.41
N PRO A 41 3.86 0.61 -4.31
CA PRO A 41 3.74 1.16 -2.97
C PRO A 41 4.99 1.98 -2.62
N PHE A 42 4.83 3.11 -1.93
CA PHE A 42 5.96 3.89 -1.44
C PHE A 42 6.44 3.44 -0.06
N ARG A 43 5.60 2.76 0.69
CA ARG A 43 5.96 2.12 1.98
C ARG A 43 5.07 0.90 2.26
N TYR A 44 5.49 0.13 3.24
CA TYR A 44 4.73 -1.01 3.76
C TYR A 44 4.53 -0.85 5.25
N ILE A 45 3.33 -1.18 5.71
CA ILE A 45 2.98 -1.19 7.11
C ILE A 45 3.08 -2.63 7.58
N ASP A 46 3.90 -2.86 8.60
CA ASP A 46 3.97 -4.16 9.25
C ASP A 46 2.81 -4.28 10.25
N LYS A 47 1.78 -5.04 9.86
CA LYS A 47 0.64 -5.37 10.73
C LYS A 47 0.77 -6.80 11.30
N THR A 48 1.98 -7.35 11.36
CA THR A 48 2.21 -8.72 11.88
C THR A 48 2.37 -8.76 13.39
N SER A 49 2.83 -7.66 14.00
CA SER A 49 3.07 -7.56 15.43
C SER A 49 1.94 -6.81 16.14
N TYR A 50 1.53 -7.37 17.27
CA TYR A 50 0.61 -6.73 18.22
C TYR A 50 1.40 -6.30 19.44
N HIS A 51 1.17 -5.08 19.90
CA HIS A 51 1.77 -4.52 21.08
C HIS A 51 0.80 -4.57 22.25
N LYS A 52 1.30 -4.81 23.45
CA LYS A 52 0.56 -4.57 24.68
C LYS A 52 0.66 -3.09 25.04
N ILE A 53 -0.38 -2.54 25.65
CA ILE A 53 -0.40 -1.12 26.03
C ILE A 53 0.76 -0.76 26.95
N SER A 54 1.12 -1.66 27.89
CA SER A 54 2.26 -1.47 28.81
C SER A 54 3.64 -1.47 28.13
N GLU A 55 3.77 -2.09 26.96
CA GLU A 55 5.04 -2.23 26.24
C GLU A 55 5.32 -1.05 25.31
N ILE A 56 4.38 -0.11 25.19
CA ILE A 56 4.50 1.01 24.27
C ILE A 56 5.48 2.04 24.82
N GLN A 57 6.68 2.09 24.26
CA GLN A 57 7.75 3.02 24.66
C GLN A 57 8.00 4.13 23.64
N SER A 58 7.68 3.90 22.36
CA SER A 58 8.05 4.81 21.27
C SER A 58 6.89 5.71 20.85
N ILE A 59 6.97 7.00 21.18
CA ILE A 59 6.07 8.03 20.68
C ILE A 59 6.28 8.21 19.17
N ASN A 60 5.20 8.50 18.43
CA ASN A 60 5.17 8.65 16.97
C ASN A 60 5.35 7.35 16.15
N SER A 61 5.41 6.18 16.76
CA SER A 61 5.37 4.90 16.04
C SER A 61 3.94 4.54 15.61
N GLU A 62 3.82 3.82 14.51
CA GLU A 62 2.57 3.16 14.12
C GLU A 62 2.50 1.84 14.88
N ILE A 63 1.42 1.65 15.64
CA ILE A 63 1.23 0.49 16.51
C ILE A 63 -0.09 -0.19 16.23
N GLN A 64 -0.15 -1.47 16.55
CA GLN A 64 -1.35 -2.28 16.49
C GLN A 64 -1.58 -2.94 17.84
N ILE A 65 -2.77 -2.75 18.40
CA ILE A 65 -3.16 -3.22 19.73
C ILE A 65 -4.46 -4.01 19.61
N ILE A 66 -4.57 -5.11 20.35
CA ILE A 66 -5.81 -5.84 20.56
C ILE A 66 -6.37 -5.45 21.92
N GLY A 67 -7.64 -5.09 21.98
CA GLY A 67 -8.31 -4.70 23.21
C GLY A 67 -9.80 -4.49 23.05
N LYS A 68 -10.44 -3.99 24.10
CA LYS A 68 -11.89 -3.70 24.15
C LYS A 68 -12.13 -2.21 24.33
N ILE A 69 -13.20 -1.70 23.76
CA ILE A 69 -13.69 -0.36 24.05
C ILE A 69 -14.56 -0.44 25.30
N SER A 70 -14.05 0.11 26.42
CA SER A 70 -14.76 0.12 27.69
C SER A 70 -15.69 1.31 27.90
N ASP A 71 -15.38 2.44 27.27
CA ASP A 71 -16.16 3.69 27.39
C ASP A 71 -16.07 4.47 26.06
N LEU A 72 -17.15 5.23 25.76
CA LEU A 72 -17.24 6.03 24.55
C LEU A 72 -17.92 7.35 24.89
N LYS A 73 -17.22 8.48 24.69
CA LYS A 73 -17.71 9.82 25.05
C LYS A 73 -17.50 10.81 23.93
N GLU A 74 -18.49 11.64 23.70
CA GLU A 74 -18.32 12.85 22.92
C GLU A 74 -17.85 13.99 23.83
N LEU A 75 -16.70 14.60 23.51
CA LEU A 75 -16.14 15.74 24.24
C LEU A 75 -16.09 16.98 23.35
N GLY A 76 -16.34 18.16 23.96
CA GLY A 76 -16.30 19.45 23.28
C GLY A 76 -17.64 19.88 22.71
N ILE A 77 -17.74 21.17 22.27
CA ILE A 77 -18.94 21.82 21.78
C ILE A 77 -18.72 22.33 20.35
N GLY A 78 -19.72 22.21 19.50
CA GLY A 78 -19.69 22.73 18.12
C GLY A 78 -18.60 22.14 17.25
N LYS A 79 -17.77 22.98 16.59
CA LYS A 79 -16.70 22.55 15.69
C LYS A 79 -15.53 21.84 16.39
N LYS A 80 -15.44 21.93 17.72
CA LYS A 80 -14.41 21.26 18.54
C LYS A 80 -14.87 19.91 19.10
N LYS A 81 -16.01 19.39 18.68
CA LYS A 81 -16.47 18.05 19.06
C LYS A 81 -15.48 16.97 18.60
N ARG A 82 -15.15 16.07 19.51
CA ARG A 82 -14.33 14.89 19.28
C ARG A 82 -14.95 13.69 19.98
N LEU A 83 -14.84 12.54 19.35
CA LEU A 83 -15.18 11.26 19.96
C LEU A 83 -13.94 10.70 20.63
N VAL A 84 -14.05 10.27 21.87
CA VAL A 84 -12.98 9.62 22.62
C VAL A 84 -13.50 8.28 23.10
N ALA A 85 -12.80 7.22 22.71
CA ALA A 85 -13.07 5.88 23.20
C ALA A 85 -11.92 5.43 24.11
N LYS A 86 -12.25 4.91 25.29
CA LYS A 86 -11.28 4.29 26.17
C LYS A 86 -11.05 2.85 25.73
N PHE A 87 -9.85 2.57 25.21
CA PHE A 87 -9.42 1.27 24.73
C PHE A 87 -8.56 0.59 25.76
N VAL A 88 -8.88 -0.64 26.11
CA VAL A 88 -8.29 -1.35 27.26
C VAL A 88 -7.85 -2.73 26.81
N ASP A 89 -6.65 -3.13 27.22
CA ASP A 89 -6.19 -4.51 27.18
C ASP A 89 -5.97 -5.03 28.64
N ASP A 90 -5.35 -6.20 28.76
CA ASP A 90 -5.00 -6.78 30.06
C ASP A 90 -3.85 -6.05 30.80
N THR A 91 -3.19 -5.09 30.15
CA THR A 91 -2.00 -4.41 30.67
C THR A 91 -2.21 -2.91 30.92
N GLY A 92 -3.23 -2.30 30.33
CA GLY A 92 -3.45 -0.87 30.50
C GLY A 92 -4.61 -0.30 29.70
N SER A 93 -4.62 1.02 29.55
CA SER A 93 -5.62 1.74 28.77
C SER A 93 -5.01 2.87 27.95
N ILE A 94 -5.59 3.13 26.78
CA ILE A 94 -5.20 4.20 25.85
C ILE A 94 -6.46 4.87 25.28
N ASP A 95 -6.37 6.16 24.94
CA ASP A 95 -7.47 6.88 24.33
C ASP A 95 -7.41 6.78 22.80
N LEU A 96 -8.52 6.38 22.18
CA LEU A 96 -8.73 6.47 20.74
C LEU A 96 -9.55 7.73 20.45
N VAL A 97 -9.03 8.62 19.60
CA VAL A 97 -9.61 9.97 19.41
C VAL A 97 -9.95 10.20 17.94
N TRP A 98 -11.20 10.58 17.66
CA TRP A 98 -11.63 11.01 16.34
C TRP A 98 -12.10 12.47 16.39
N PHE A 99 -11.54 13.28 15.50
CA PHE A 99 -11.99 14.66 15.29
C PHE A 99 -13.01 14.67 14.14
N LYS A 100 -14.05 15.46 14.23
CA LYS A 100 -15.13 15.55 13.22
C LYS A 100 -15.81 14.19 12.96
N THR A 101 -16.38 13.62 14.01
CA THR A 101 -17.13 12.36 13.93
C THR A 101 -18.45 12.51 13.19
N ASN A 102 -18.83 11.47 12.47
CA ASN A 102 -20.16 11.29 11.92
C ASN A 102 -20.92 10.21 12.73
N ARG A 103 -22.24 10.26 12.66
CA ARG A 103 -23.12 9.35 13.41
C ARG A 103 -22.88 7.88 13.09
N TRP A 104 -22.56 7.59 11.82
CA TRP A 104 -22.23 6.24 11.38
C TRP A 104 -21.05 5.60 12.13
N LEU A 105 -20.01 6.37 12.43
CA LEU A 105 -18.87 5.87 13.19
C LEU A 105 -19.26 5.52 14.63
N ILE A 106 -20.06 6.38 15.27
CA ILE A 106 -20.52 6.15 16.64
C ILE A 106 -21.37 4.87 16.70
N ASP A 107 -22.31 4.71 15.76
CA ASP A 107 -23.21 3.56 15.69
C ASP A 107 -22.49 2.25 15.34
N SER A 108 -21.33 2.33 14.70
CA SER A 108 -20.53 1.16 14.34
C SER A 108 -19.67 0.61 15.48
N ILE A 109 -19.42 1.41 16.53
CA ILE A 109 -18.60 1.04 17.68
C ILE A 109 -19.47 0.36 18.74
N LYS A 110 -19.13 -0.89 19.06
CA LYS A 110 -19.81 -1.67 20.11
C LYS A 110 -18.94 -1.73 21.36
N LEU A 111 -19.50 -1.37 22.52
CA LEU A 111 -18.82 -1.48 23.81
C LEU A 111 -18.56 -2.94 24.18
N ASN A 112 -17.50 -3.17 24.95
CA ASN A 112 -17.08 -4.47 25.46
C ASN A 112 -16.82 -5.56 24.37
N THR A 113 -16.68 -5.12 23.13
CA THR A 113 -16.32 -5.99 21.99
C THR A 113 -14.82 -5.85 21.74
N GLU A 114 -14.18 -6.96 21.35
CA GLU A 114 -12.76 -6.96 21.01
C GLU A 114 -12.53 -6.36 19.63
N TYR A 115 -11.60 -5.42 19.59
CA TYR A 115 -11.15 -4.76 18.36
C TYR A 115 -9.63 -4.85 18.22
N ILE A 116 -9.18 -4.73 16.99
CA ILE A 116 -7.81 -4.39 16.65
C ILE A 116 -7.81 -2.89 16.33
N ALA A 117 -7.06 -2.11 17.11
CA ALA A 117 -6.82 -0.70 16.86
C ALA A 117 -5.44 -0.51 16.23
N TYR A 118 -5.36 0.13 15.08
CA TYR A 118 -4.12 0.47 14.41
C TYR A 118 -4.04 1.99 14.20
N GLY A 119 -2.89 2.57 14.49
CA GLY A 119 -2.65 3.98 14.23
C GLY A 119 -1.35 4.49 14.84
N LYS A 120 -1.11 5.78 14.61
CA LYS A 120 0.06 6.48 15.13
C LYS A 120 -0.14 6.84 16.59
N LEU A 121 0.80 6.41 17.44
CA LEU A 121 0.81 6.76 18.85
C LEU A 121 1.19 8.22 19.03
N ASN A 122 0.38 8.94 19.78
CA ASN A 122 0.66 10.29 20.26
C ASN A 122 0.70 10.27 21.80
N SER A 123 1.49 11.16 22.37
CA SER A 123 1.50 11.39 23.83
C SER A 123 1.27 12.88 24.11
N TYR A 124 0.33 13.16 25.00
CA TYR A 124 0.06 14.50 25.48
C TYR A 124 -0.15 14.47 26.99
N ASN A 125 0.62 15.27 27.73
CA ASN A 125 0.61 15.31 29.21
C ASN A 125 0.72 13.91 29.86
N GLY A 126 1.61 13.05 29.35
CA GLY A 126 1.81 11.69 29.88
C GLY A 126 0.70 10.68 29.54
N LYS A 127 -0.35 11.10 28.83
CA LYS A 127 -1.41 10.19 28.35
C LYS A 127 -1.15 9.81 26.91
N HIS A 128 -1.18 8.52 26.63
CA HIS A 128 -1.08 7.99 25.28
C HIS A 128 -2.43 8.00 24.57
N SER A 129 -2.43 8.35 23.32
CA SER A 129 -3.63 8.33 22.47
C SER A 129 -3.30 7.99 21.02
N ILE A 130 -4.28 7.44 20.31
CA ILE A 130 -4.21 7.23 18.86
C ILE A 130 -5.27 8.11 18.20
N ALA A 131 -4.84 9.03 17.33
CA ALA A 131 -5.75 9.89 16.58
C ALA A 131 -6.19 9.20 15.29
N HIS A 132 -7.50 9.20 15.04
CA HIS A 132 -8.12 8.56 13.87
C HIS A 132 -7.66 7.11 13.65
N PRO A 133 -7.72 6.23 14.68
CA PRO A 133 -7.31 4.85 14.50
C PRO A 133 -8.19 4.12 13.48
N GLU A 134 -7.58 3.19 12.74
CA GLU A 134 -8.33 2.15 12.05
C GLU A 134 -8.81 1.14 13.10
N LEU A 135 -10.12 0.90 13.15
CA LEU A 135 -10.73 -0.11 14.02
C LEU A 135 -11.27 -1.26 13.18
N GLU A 136 -10.95 -2.46 13.58
CA GLU A 136 -11.51 -3.68 13.00
C GLU A 136 -11.91 -4.64 14.11
N LEU A 137 -13.06 -5.31 13.95
CA LEU A 137 -13.49 -6.35 14.88
C LEU A 137 -12.42 -7.45 14.95
N TYR A 138 -12.06 -7.82 16.18
CA TYR A 138 -11.15 -8.94 16.40
C TYR A 138 -11.87 -10.25 16.01
N ASN A 139 -11.23 -11.02 15.12
CA ASN A 139 -11.65 -12.36 14.77
C ASN A 139 -10.39 -13.19 14.51
N ASN A 140 -10.32 -14.38 15.10
CA ASN A 140 -9.18 -15.30 14.96
C ASN A 140 -8.82 -15.60 13.49
N GLU A 141 -9.80 -15.64 12.59
CA GLU A 141 -9.56 -15.79 11.15
C GLU A 141 -8.90 -14.56 10.54
N ASN A 142 -9.27 -13.35 10.99
CA ASN A 142 -8.68 -12.11 10.52
C ASN A 142 -7.23 -11.96 10.98
N VAL A 143 -6.89 -12.42 12.17
CA VAL A 143 -5.52 -12.42 12.70
C VAL A 143 -4.61 -13.32 11.86
N LYS A 144 -5.04 -14.53 11.54
CA LYS A 144 -4.27 -15.46 10.68
C LYS A 144 -4.08 -14.94 9.24
N LYS A 145 -5.02 -14.17 8.73
CA LYS A 145 -4.91 -13.53 7.39
C LYS A 145 -4.00 -12.29 7.39
N ARG A 146 -3.72 -11.69 8.54
CA ARG A 146 -2.97 -10.43 8.70
C ARG A 146 -1.46 -10.58 8.88
N THR A 147 -0.91 -11.77 8.79
CA THR A 147 0.54 -12.00 8.80
C THR A 147 1.25 -11.43 7.55
N LYS A 148 0.75 -10.30 7.03
CA LYS A 148 1.25 -9.72 5.78
C LYS A 148 1.53 -8.24 5.94
N LEU A 149 2.61 -7.81 5.32
CA LEU A 149 2.89 -6.41 5.11
C LEU A 149 1.78 -5.78 4.27
N THR A 150 1.23 -4.66 4.72
CA THR A 150 0.20 -3.93 3.97
C THR A 150 0.84 -2.83 3.15
N ALA A 151 0.68 -2.89 1.84
CA ALA A 151 1.18 -1.89 0.92
C ALA A 151 0.43 -0.54 1.08
N VAL A 152 1.17 0.57 1.04
CA VAL A 152 0.61 1.93 1.07
C VAL A 152 0.96 2.64 -0.23
N TYR A 153 -0.05 3.09 -0.93
CA TYR A 153 0.07 3.75 -2.24
C TYR A 153 0.02 5.27 -2.12
N PRO A 154 0.68 5.98 -3.05
CA PRO A 154 0.50 7.42 -3.17
C PRO A 154 -0.98 7.77 -3.32
N SER A 155 -1.41 8.82 -2.64
CA SER A 155 -2.78 9.32 -2.71
C SER A 155 -2.78 10.84 -2.59
N THR A 156 -3.86 11.47 -3.02
CA THR A 156 -4.09 12.90 -2.89
C THR A 156 -5.29 13.16 -1.99
N GLU A 157 -5.39 14.39 -1.47
CA GLU A 157 -6.53 14.77 -0.65
C GLU A 157 -7.85 14.65 -1.43
N LEU A 158 -7.83 14.95 -2.72
CA LEU A 158 -9.01 14.85 -3.59
C LEU A 158 -9.47 13.40 -3.74
N LEU A 159 -8.55 12.45 -3.95
CA LEU A 159 -8.87 11.02 -4.01
C LEU A 159 -9.53 10.55 -2.71
N ASN A 160 -8.96 10.91 -1.57
CA ASN A 160 -9.50 10.54 -0.26
C ASN A 160 -10.90 11.13 -0.02
N ARG A 161 -11.12 12.41 -0.38
CA ARG A 161 -12.45 13.05 -0.29
C ARG A 161 -13.50 12.39 -1.20
N ARG A 162 -13.09 11.85 -2.33
CA ARG A 162 -13.93 11.11 -3.29
C ARG A 162 -14.05 9.62 -2.97
N GLY A 163 -13.53 9.18 -1.82
CA GLY A 163 -13.64 7.80 -1.36
C GLY A 163 -12.66 6.82 -2.01
N ILE A 164 -11.64 7.30 -2.75
CA ILE A 164 -10.55 6.48 -3.28
C ILE A 164 -9.42 6.46 -2.24
N THR A 165 -9.64 5.68 -1.19
CA THR A 165 -8.68 5.48 -0.10
C THR A 165 -7.66 4.40 -0.44
N ASN A 166 -6.62 4.24 0.38
CA ASN A 166 -5.64 3.15 0.22
C ASN A 166 -6.29 1.76 0.16
N LYS A 167 -7.36 1.53 0.94
CA LYS A 167 -8.13 0.28 0.92
C LYS A 167 -8.76 0.03 -0.45
N VAL A 168 -9.28 1.07 -1.09
CA VAL A 168 -9.87 0.96 -2.44
C VAL A 168 -8.77 0.63 -3.45
N ILE A 169 -7.61 1.28 -3.39
CA ILE A 169 -6.48 1.00 -4.29
C ILE A 169 -6.00 -0.45 -4.11
N LEU A 170 -5.87 -0.93 -2.88
CA LEU A 170 -5.53 -2.34 -2.59
C LEU A 170 -6.51 -3.31 -3.24
N ASN A 171 -7.81 -3.05 -3.12
CA ASN A 171 -8.85 -3.88 -3.74
C ASN A 171 -8.76 -3.85 -5.28
N LEU A 172 -8.52 -2.67 -5.88
CA LEU A 172 -8.35 -2.55 -7.32
C LEU A 172 -7.13 -3.33 -7.83
N ILE A 173 -6.02 -3.28 -7.11
CA ILE A 173 -4.82 -4.08 -7.43
C ILE A 173 -5.10 -5.57 -7.30
N GLU A 174 -5.86 -6.00 -6.30
CA GLU A 174 -6.26 -7.39 -6.13
C GLU A 174 -7.10 -7.89 -7.32
N GLU A 175 -8.13 -7.12 -7.71
CA GLU A 175 -8.95 -7.42 -8.88
C GLU A 175 -8.11 -7.43 -10.17
N LEU A 176 -7.16 -6.50 -10.31
CA LEU A 176 -6.23 -6.47 -11.44
C LEU A 176 -5.36 -7.73 -11.51
N LEU A 177 -4.76 -8.13 -10.39
CA LEU A 177 -3.91 -9.33 -10.33
C LEU A 177 -4.72 -10.61 -10.66
N ILE A 178 -5.98 -10.69 -10.23
CA ILE A 178 -6.90 -11.78 -10.60
C ILE A 178 -7.18 -11.73 -12.11
N THR A 179 -7.49 -10.56 -12.67
CA THR A 179 -7.81 -10.37 -14.09
C THR A 179 -6.62 -10.72 -15.00
N LEU A 180 -5.41 -10.32 -14.57
CA LEU A 180 -4.17 -10.61 -15.32
C LEU A 180 -3.76 -12.07 -15.22
N ASN A 181 -4.06 -12.75 -14.12
CA ASN A 181 -3.70 -14.14 -13.87
C ASN A 181 -2.31 -14.51 -14.47
N ASN A 182 -2.27 -15.40 -15.47
CA ASN A 182 -1.02 -15.84 -16.12
C ASN A 182 -0.61 -15.00 -17.36
N LYS A 183 -1.20 -13.82 -17.54
CA LYS A 183 -0.99 -12.96 -18.73
C LYS A 183 0.15 -11.95 -18.58
N ILE A 184 1.00 -12.09 -17.56
CA ILE A 184 2.20 -11.27 -17.36
C ILE A 184 3.40 -12.04 -17.92
N ASP A 185 3.90 -11.58 -19.07
CA ASP A 185 5.02 -12.22 -19.75
C ASP A 185 6.36 -11.95 -19.05
N GLU A 186 7.23 -12.96 -19.05
CA GLU A 186 8.63 -12.83 -18.63
C GLU A 186 9.43 -12.08 -19.71
N ASN A 187 10.26 -11.16 -19.29
CA ASN A 187 11.03 -10.31 -20.20
C ASN A 187 12.56 -10.46 -20.04
N LEU A 188 13.02 -11.26 -19.07
CA LEU A 188 14.43 -11.58 -18.92
C LEU A 188 14.71 -13.03 -19.36
N PRO A 189 15.82 -13.27 -20.08
CA PRO A 189 16.27 -14.60 -20.42
C PRO A 189 16.50 -15.48 -19.17
N THR A 190 16.24 -16.78 -19.32
CA THR A 190 16.34 -17.74 -18.20
C THR A 190 17.75 -17.78 -17.59
N TYR A 191 18.81 -17.68 -18.41
CA TYR A 191 20.18 -17.68 -17.91
C TYR A 191 20.50 -16.51 -16.99
N LEU A 192 19.91 -15.31 -17.23
CA LEU A 192 20.06 -14.16 -16.34
C LEU A 192 19.35 -14.39 -15.01
N LYS A 193 18.14 -14.93 -15.05
CA LYS A 193 17.40 -15.25 -13.83
C LYS A 193 18.16 -16.23 -12.94
N GLN A 194 18.74 -17.26 -13.54
CA GLN A 194 19.56 -18.25 -12.83
C GLN A 194 20.84 -17.64 -12.27
N LYS A 195 21.61 -16.91 -13.11
CA LYS A 195 22.89 -16.29 -12.73
C LYS A 195 22.76 -15.33 -11.55
N PHE A 196 21.68 -14.54 -11.50
CA PHE A 196 21.45 -13.51 -10.49
C PHE A 196 20.39 -13.89 -9.45
N ASN A 197 19.92 -15.12 -9.45
CA ASN A 197 18.89 -15.65 -8.54
C ASN A 197 17.65 -14.74 -8.49
N LEU A 198 17.13 -14.38 -9.67
CA LEU A 198 16.00 -13.46 -9.80
C LEU A 198 14.67 -14.22 -9.81
N LEU A 199 13.69 -13.67 -9.14
CA LEU A 199 12.31 -14.12 -9.22
C LEU A 199 11.75 -14.00 -10.65
N ALA A 200 10.74 -14.81 -10.99
CA ALA A 200 9.96 -14.57 -12.18
C ALA A 200 9.26 -13.21 -12.12
N ARG A 201 9.11 -12.54 -13.27
CA ARG A 201 8.53 -11.19 -13.34
C ARG A 201 7.13 -11.12 -12.71
N ARG A 202 6.27 -12.08 -13.06
CA ARG A 202 4.93 -12.19 -12.50
C ARG A 202 4.94 -12.31 -10.97
N GLU A 203 5.79 -13.18 -10.46
CA GLU A 203 5.95 -13.40 -9.02
C GLU A 203 6.41 -12.12 -8.31
N ALA A 204 7.42 -11.43 -8.84
CA ALA A 204 7.90 -10.17 -8.29
C ALA A 204 6.81 -9.09 -8.28
N LEU A 205 5.99 -8.97 -9.33
CA LEU A 205 4.88 -8.03 -9.40
C LEU A 205 3.74 -8.38 -8.44
N ILE A 206 3.49 -9.64 -8.17
CA ILE A 206 2.52 -10.04 -7.14
C ILE A 206 3.06 -9.69 -5.74
N ILE A 207 4.31 -10.05 -5.46
CA ILE A 207 4.93 -9.85 -4.14
C ILE A 207 5.07 -8.37 -3.81
N ILE A 208 5.44 -7.49 -4.76
CA ILE A 208 5.56 -6.06 -4.50
C ILE A 208 4.24 -5.45 -4.03
N HIS A 209 3.11 -5.97 -4.46
CA HIS A 209 1.78 -5.50 -4.04
C HIS A 209 1.23 -6.24 -2.82
N LYS A 210 1.59 -7.53 -2.66
CA LYS A 210 1.07 -8.40 -1.58
C LYS A 210 2.20 -9.23 -0.95
N PRO A 211 3.21 -8.59 -0.32
CA PRO A 211 4.32 -9.31 0.30
C PRO A 211 3.84 -10.07 1.54
N ARG A 212 4.37 -11.26 1.75
CA ARG A 212 4.10 -12.04 2.97
C ARG A 212 5.07 -11.67 4.10
N ASN A 213 6.31 -11.34 3.74
CA ASN A 213 7.37 -10.98 4.66
C ASN A 213 8.39 -10.05 3.98
N LEU A 214 9.31 -9.51 4.78
CA LEU A 214 10.34 -8.58 4.32
C LEU A 214 11.33 -9.23 3.35
N ASP A 215 11.63 -10.52 3.49
CA ASP A 215 12.62 -11.18 2.63
C ASP A 215 12.07 -11.42 1.21
N GLU A 216 10.82 -11.86 1.09
CA GLU A 216 10.14 -11.92 -0.21
C GLU A 216 10.06 -10.54 -0.85
N LEU A 217 9.71 -9.51 -0.08
CA LEU A 217 9.67 -8.14 -0.56
C LEU A 217 11.01 -7.66 -1.09
N ARG A 218 12.11 -7.91 -0.37
CA ARG A 218 13.48 -7.56 -0.82
C ARG A 218 13.83 -8.23 -2.15
N LYS A 219 13.50 -9.52 -2.31
CA LYS A 219 13.72 -10.26 -3.55
C LYS A 219 12.91 -9.68 -4.71
N ALA A 220 11.65 -9.32 -4.48
CA ALA A 220 10.81 -8.69 -5.50
C ALA A 220 11.34 -7.31 -5.91
N ILE A 221 11.71 -6.47 -4.95
CA ILE A 221 12.32 -5.15 -5.22
C ILE A 221 13.61 -5.32 -6.02
N TYR A 222 14.47 -6.27 -5.63
CA TYR A 222 15.73 -6.56 -6.34
C TYR A 222 15.46 -6.94 -7.80
N ARG A 223 14.50 -7.86 -8.05
CA ARG A 223 14.11 -8.27 -9.39
C ARG A 223 13.63 -7.11 -10.25
N LEU A 224 12.77 -6.26 -9.72
CA LEU A 224 12.19 -5.14 -10.48
C LEU A 224 13.22 -4.03 -10.75
N LYS A 225 14.08 -3.71 -9.78
CA LYS A 225 15.22 -2.79 -9.98
C LYS A 225 16.22 -3.32 -10.99
N PHE A 226 16.54 -4.62 -10.92
CA PHE A 226 17.43 -5.24 -11.91
C PHE A 226 16.86 -5.09 -13.33
N GLU A 227 15.57 -5.39 -13.51
CA GLU A 227 14.88 -5.24 -14.79
C GLU A 227 14.99 -3.82 -15.33
N GLU A 228 14.69 -2.82 -14.51
CA GLU A 228 14.73 -1.41 -14.91
C GLU A 228 16.12 -0.99 -15.36
N ILE A 229 17.14 -1.28 -14.55
CA ILE A 229 18.55 -0.93 -14.86
C ILE A 229 19.05 -1.68 -16.07
N PHE A 230 18.71 -2.97 -16.20
CA PHE A 230 19.11 -3.81 -17.33
C PHE A 230 18.58 -3.25 -18.66
N PHE A 231 17.28 -2.94 -18.74
CA PHE A 231 16.72 -2.37 -19.96
C PHE A 231 17.18 -0.93 -20.22
N LEU A 232 17.46 -0.15 -19.18
CA LEU A 232 18.09 1.15 -19.33
C LEU A 232 19.48 1.02 -19.99
N GLN A 233 20.33 0.11 -19.51
CA GLN A 233 21.65 -0.13 -20.05
C GLN A 233 21.58 -0.62 -21.50
N ILE A 234 20.69 -1.55 -21.84
CA ILE A 234 20.48 -1.98 -23.23
C ILE A 234 20.13 -0.79 -24.14
N ARG A 235 19.22 0.09 -23.68
CA ARG A 235 18.85 1.30 -24.46
C ARG A 235 20.04 2.23 -24.68
N LEU A 236 20.86 2.45 -23.66
CA LEU A 236 22.07 3.29 -23.77
C LEU A 236 23.12 2.68 -24.71
N ILE A 237 23.37 1.38 -24.61
CA ILE A 237 24.27 0.66 -25.51
C ILE A 237 23.79 0.76 -26.96
N LYS A 238 22.50 0.47 -27.20
CA LYS A 238 21.91 0.59 -28.54
C LYS A 238 22.02 2.01 -29.11
N LYS A 239 21.78 3.02 -28.29
CA LYS A 239 21.95 4.44 -28.69
C LYS A 239 23.40 4.75 -29.05
N ASN A 240 24.37 4.24 -28.28
CA ASN A 240 25.80 4.42 -28.55
C ASN A 240 26.25 3.73 -29.84
N ILE A 241 25.80 2.51 -30.09
CA ILE A 241 26.09 1.78 -31.33
C ILE A 241 25.52 2.57 -32.51
N ASN A 242 24.24 2.90 -32.50
CA ASN A 242 23.61 3.67 -33.57
C ASN A 242 24.31 5.01 -33.84
N ARG A 243 24.81 5.67 -32.75
CA ARG A 243 25.56 6.93 -32.91
C ARG A 243 26.90 6.70 -33.63
N LYS A 244 27.66 5.65 -33.25
CA LYS A 244 28.93 5.31 -33.86
C LYS A 244 28.78 4.91 -35.34
N GLU A 245 27.68 4.23 -35.70
CA GLU A 245 27.39 3.87 -37.08
C GLU A 245 26.98 5.05 -37.96
N LYS A 246 26.20 6.00 -37.41
CA LYS A 246 25.65 7.13 -38.19
C LYS A 246 26.55 8.35 -38.23
N ILE A 247 27.38 8.58 -37.22
CA ILE A 247 28.27 9.75 -37.14
C ILE A 247 29.68 9.29 -37.48
N LYS A 248 30.08 9.45 -38.74
CA LYS A 248 31.48 9.33 -39.15
C LYS A 248 32.19 10.62 -38.70
N GLY A 249 33.13 10.49 -37.79
CA GLY A 249 33.99 11.62 -37.39
C GLY A 249 34.81 12.12 -38.57
N TYR A 250 35.21 13.42 -38.55
CA TYR A 250 36.17 13.97 -39.49
C TYR A 250 37.50 13.23 -39.33
N LYS A 251 38.02 12.69 -40.45
CA LYS A 251 39.38 12.22 -40.51
C LYS A 251 40.28 13.45 -40.65
N PHE A 252 41.01 13.77 -39.62
CA PHE A 252 42.12 14.71 -39.77
C PHE A 252 43.27 13.98 -40.49
N ASN A 253 43.64 14.45 -41.66
CA ASN A 253 44.89 14.05 -42.28
C ASN A 253 46.02 14.79 -41.57
N VAL A 254 46.86 14.09 -40.81
CA VAL A 254 48.07 14.59 -40.24
C VAL A 254 49.19 14.34 -41.29
#